data_5fe9591756339a8bcb8fd8004aaaa181
#
_entry.id   5fe9591756339a8bcb8fd8004aaaa181
#
_cell.length_a   1.000
_cell.length_b   1.000
_cell.length_c   1.000
_cell.angle_alpha   90.00
_cell.angle_beta   90.00
_cell.angle_gamma   90.00
#
_symmetry.space_group_name_H-M   'P 1'
#
loop_
_entity.id
_entity.type
_entity.pdbx_description
1 polymer ?
#
loop_
_entity_poly.entity_id
_entity_poly.type
_entity_poly.pdbx_seq_one_letter_code
_entity_poly.pdbx_strand_id
1 'polypeptide(L)'
;MTLSTTAPTRRRLHRAWFVAAVAFVAILGAAGFRATPGVLITPLQEEFGWSAGTISLAVSVNLVLYGLTAPFAAALMDRFGMRRVVSLALLLIAVGSGLTVLMTASWQLLLFWGVLVGLGTGSMALVFAATVVDRWFVRHRGLVTGVLTAAGATGQLIFLPVLAQLAQGPGWRFASLTVAGAALAVVPFVWWLLRDQPADVGTTALGAEPGAVRTAPPGTVNAAVRAVTVLASAARTRPFWLLAGGFAICGASTNGLVGTHFIPAAHDHGMAEPVAAGLLAVIGIFDIAGTIASGWLSDRIDPKVLLGVYYALRGLSLMVLPSLFAATTEPSMLIFIVFYGLDWVATVPPTVALCRRIYGADGAVVFGWVFGSHQVGAAFAAVAAGLTRDHLGAYDLAWYGAGALCLLAAGMSIAIVHSRER
;
A
#
# COMPACT_ATOMS: atom_id res chain seq x y z
N MET A 1 -42.35 -28.02 -35.63
CA MET A 1 -41.58 -26.78 -35.40
C MET A 1 -41.59 -26.56 -33.85
N THR A 2 -40.64 -27.19 -33.14
CA THR A 2 -40.56 -27.15 -31.68
C THR A 2 -39.65 -25.97 -31.30
N LEU A 3 -40.24 -24.93 -30.74
CA LEU A 3 -39.49 -23.79 -30.17
C LEU A 3 -38.86 -24.26 -28.87
N SER A 4 -37.53 -24.42 -28.94
CA SER A 4 -36.69 -24.64 -27.76
C SER A 4 -36.55 -23.31 -27.00
N THR A 5 -37.34 -23.16 -25.95
CA THR A 5 -37.20 -22.07 -24.98
C THR A 5 -35.97 -22.36 -24.10
N THR A 6 -34.84 -21.82 -24.47
CA THR A 6 -33.68 -21.78 -23.58
C THR A 6 -33.97 -20.83 -22.41
N ALA A 7 -34.20 -21.38 -21.22
CA ALA A 7 -34.32 -20.62 -19.98
C ALA A 7 -33.07 -19.74 -19.78
N PRO A 8 -33.22 -18.48 -19.32
CA PRO A 8 -32.07 -17.61 -19.08
C PRO A 8 -31.22 -18.24 -17.96
N THR A 9 -30.04 -18.72 -18.32
CA THR A 9 -29.03 -19.17 -17.36
C THR A 9 -28.70 -17.98 -16.44
N ARG A 10 -29.11 -18.04 -15.18
CA ARG A 10 -28.64 -17.11 -14.14
C ARG A 10 -27.12 -17.05 -14.25
N ARG A 11 -26.57 -15.92 -14.67
CA ARG A 11 -25.12 -15.66 -14.69
C ARG A 11 -24.62 -15.80 -13.24
N ARG A 12 -24.11 -16.95 -12.88
CA ARG A 12 -23.43 -17.15 -11.59
C ARG A 12 -22.22 -16.25 -11.55
N LEU A 13 -22.07 -15.47 -10.47
CA LEU A 13 -20.92 -14.62 -10.25
C LEU A 13 -19.65 -15.49 -10.32
N HIS A 14 -18.65 -15.06 -11.10
CA HIS A 14 -17.42 -15.82 -11.25
C HIS A 14 -16.65 -15.88 -9.91
N ARG A 15 -16.08 -17.03 -9.59
CA ARG A 15 -15.37 -17.27 -8.32
C ARG A 15 -14.25 -16.26 -8.03
N ALA A 16 -13.62 -15.68 -9.05
CA ALA A 16 -12.61 -14.64 -8.91
C ALA A 16 -13.09 -13.44 -8.08
N TRP A 17 -14.37 -13.04 -8.22
CA TRP A 17 -14.93 -11.92 -7.45
C TRP A 17 -15.06 -12.24 -5.96
N PHE A 18 -15.38 -13.49 -5.61
CA PHE A 18 -15.39 -13.91 -4.21
C PHE A 18 -13.98 -13.89 -3.60
N VAL A 19 -12.98 -14.35 -4.34
CA VAL A 19 -11.57 -14.28 -3.89
C VAL A 19 -11.12 -12.83 -3.73
N ALA A 20 -11.48 -11.94 -4.66
CA ALA A 20 -11.20 -10.52 -4.54
C ALA A 20 -11.89 -9.88 -3.32
N ALA A 21 -13.15 -10.23 -3.04
CA ALA A 21 -13.86 -9.74 -1.87
C ALA A 21 -13.22 -10.21 -0.56
N VAL A 22 -12.81 -11.48 -0.46
CA VAL A 22 -12.09 -12.00 0.71
C VAL A 22 -10.73 -11.30 0.85
N ALA A 23 -10.02 -11.08 -0.25
CA ALA A 23 -8.75 -10.34 -0.23
C ALA A 23 -8.94 -8.89 0.22
N PHE A 24 -10.02 -8.22 -0.24
CA PHE A 24 -10.39 -6.87 0.20
C PHE A 24 -10.61 -6.82 1.72
N VAL A 25 -11.42 -7.73 2.26
CA VAL A 25 -11.68 -7.82 3.71
C VAL A 25 -10.39 -8.12 4.49
N ALA A 26 -9.52 -8.98 3.95
CA ALA A 26 -8.24 -9.30 4.59
C ALA A 26 -7.31 -8.08 4.65
N ILE A 27 -7.18 -7.33 3.56
CA ILE A 27 -6.36 -6.10 3.52
C ILE A 27 -6.95 -5.03 4.43
N LEU A 28 -8.27 -4.85 4.41
CA LEU A 28 -8.99 -3.90 5.25
C LEU A 28 -8.78 -4.24 6.74
N GLY A 29 -8.96 -5.50 7.13
CA GLY A 29 -8.74 -5.96 8.51
C GLY A 29 -7.29 -5.80 8.99
N ALA A 30 -6.33 -5.97 8.09
CA ALA A 30 -4.92 -5.73 8.39
C ALA A 30 -4.56 -4.24 8.51
N ALA A 31 -5.35 -3.34 7.89
CA ALA A 31 -5.03 -1.91 7.84
C ALA A 31 -5.14 -1.18 9.18
N GLY A 32 -5.82 -1.77 10.18
CA GLY A 32 -5.95 -1.20 11.53
C GLY A 32 -4.61 -0.87 12.18
N PHE A 33 -3.55 -1.65 11.88
CA PHE A 33 -2.22 -1.38 12.41
C PHE A 33 -1.64 -0.03 11.98
N ARG A 34 -1.99 0.49 10.81
CA ARG A 34 -1.48 1.77 10.28
C ARG A 34 -1.96 2.97 11.07
N ALA A 35 -3.16 2.87 11.66
CA ALA A 35 -3.72 3.91 12.52
C ALA A 35 -3.14 3.87 13.94
N THR A 36 -2.59 2.72 14.35
CA THR A 36 -2.14 2.44 15.73
C THR A 36 -1.05 3.40 16.23
N PRO A 37 0.05 3.70 15.49
CA PRO A 37 1.12 4.54 16.01
C PRO A 37 0.66 5.92 16.44
N GLY A 38 -0.09 6.61 15.59
CA GLY A 38 -0.57 7.96 15.87
C GLY A 38 -1.47 8.07 17.09
N VAL A 39 -2.11 6.97 17.47
CA VAL A 39 -3.04 6.90 18.60
C VAL A 39 -2.36 6.45 19.90
N LEU A 40 -1.30 5.62 19.81
CA LEU A 40 -0.69 4.99 21.00
C LEU A 40 0.52 5.74 21.54
N ILE A 41 1.15 6.65 20.82
CA ILE A 41 2.39 7.33 21.26
C ILE A 41 2.16 8.02 22.61
N THR A 42 1.20 8.92 22.70
CA THR A 42 0.92 9.71 23.92
C THR A 42 0.55 8.81 25.12
N PRO A 43 -0.42 7.87 25.00
CA PRO A 43 -0.75 6.97 26.11
C PRO A 43 0.44 6.12 26.62
N LEU A 44 1.33 5.69 25.72
CA LEU A 44 2.51 4.91 26.10
C LEU A 44 3.57 5.77 26.79
N GLN A 45 3.73 7.03 26.37
CA GLN A 45 4.61 7.97 27.07
C GLN A 45 4.10 8.28 28.49
N GLU A 46 2.79 8.48 28.63
CA GLU A 46 2.17 8.78 29.93
C GLU A 46 2.24 7.61 30.90
N GLU A 47 2.02 6.36 30.43
CA GLU A 47 1.98 5.19 31.32
C GLU A 47 3.38 4.66 31.66
N PHE A 48 4.29 4.59 30.70
CA PHE A 48 5.60 3.95 30.86
C PHE A 48 6.76 4.95 31.00
N GLY A 49 6.55 6.23 30.76
CA GLY A 49 7.61 7.24 30.75
C GLY A 49 8.62 7.07 29.61
N TRP A 50 8.26 6.31 28.54
CA TRP A 50 9.17 6.09 27.41
C TRP A 50 9.29 7.34 26.55
N SER A 51 10.52 7.58 26.04
CA SER A 51 10.72 8.69 25.13
C SER A 51 10.02 8.45 23.79
N ALA A 52 9.65 9.55 23.10
CA ALA A 52 9.12 9.48 21.76
C ALA A 52 10.07 8.73 20.81
N GLY A 53 11.39 8.91 20.97
CA GLY A 53 12.40 8.20 20.19
C GLY A 53 12.35 6.67 20.36
N THR A 54 12.14 6.20 21.60
CA THR A 54 11.99 4.76 21.88
C THR A 54 10.78 4.15 21.19
N ILE A 55 9.63 4.85 21.21
CA ILE A 55 8.41 4.40 20.55
C ILE A 55 8.57 4.49 19.02
N SER A 56 9.16 5.58 18.53
CA SER A 56 9.42 5.77 17.10
C SER A 56 10.39 4.73 16.52
N LEU A 57 11.29 4.17 17.31
CA LEU A 57 12.15 3.06 16.88
C LEU A 57 11.31 1.82 16.52
N ALA A 58 10.30 1.47 17.33
CA ALA A 58 9.41 0.36 17.01
C ALA A 58 8.59 0.63 15.74
N VAL A 59 8.12 1.88 15.55
CA VAL A 59 7.45 2.32 14.31
C VAL A 59 8.38 2.18 13.11
N SER A 60 9.63 2.62 13.23
CA SER A 60 10.63 2.56 12.15
C SER A 60 10.93 1.12 11.75
N VAL A 61 11.12 0.22 12.72
CA VAL A 61 11.33 -1.22 12.45
C VAL A 61 10.13 -1.83 11.75
N ASN A 62 8.90 -1.48 12.18
CA ASN A 62 7.68 -1.93 11.51
C ASN A 62 7.66 -1.50 10.04
N LEU A 63 7.93 -0.22 9.75
CA LEU A 63 7.92 0.31 8.39
C LEU A 63 8.99 -0.34 7.49
N VAL A 64 10.19 -0.56 8.03
CA VAL A 64 11.27 -1.25 7.30
C VAL A 64 10.85 -2.68 6.97
N LEU A 65 10.31 -3.40 7.93
CA LEU A 65 9.83 -4.78 7.71
C LEU A 65 8.62 -4.82 6.79
N TYR A 66 7.71 -3.84 6.88
CA TYR A 66 6.59 -3.69 5.95
C TYR A 66 7.06 -3.61 4.48
N GLY A 67 8.12 -2.85 4.22
CA GLY A 67 8.69 -2.73 2.87
C GLY A 67 9.48 -3.97 2.44
N LEU A 68 10.45 -4.39 3.28
CA LEU A 68 11.39 -5.45 2.91
C LEU A 68 10.79 -6.85 2.93
N THR A 69 9.71 -7.09 3.68
CA THR A 69 9.04 -8.41 3.69
C THR A 69 8.27 -8.68 2.40
N ALA A 70 7.81 -7.64 1.71
CA ALA A 70 6.93 -7.76 0.53
C ALA A 70 7.45 -8.71 -0.58
N PRO A 71 8.69 -8.62 -1.08
CA PRO A 71 9.19 -9.52 -2.12
C PRO A 71 9.29 -10.97 -1.65
N PHE A 72 9.65 -11.18 -0.38
CA PHE A 72 9.70 -12.51 0.22
C PHE A 72 8.30 -13.09 0.39
N ALA A 73 7.32 -12.27 0.78
CA ALA A 73 5.92 -12.69 0.90
C ALA A 73 5.36 -13.16 -0.45
N ALA A 74 5.66 -12.47 -1.56
CA ALA A 74 5.29 -12.92 -2.90
C ALA A 74 5.84 -14.32 -3.20
N ALA A 75 7.12 -14.53 -2.94
CA ALA A 75 7.78 -15.81 -3.14
C ALA A 75 7.25 -16.91 -2.20
N LEU A 76 6.89 -16.57 -0.96
CA LEU A 76 6.25 -17.47 -0.01
C LEU A 76 4.83 -17.86 -0.47
N MET A 77 4.05 -16.89 -0.99
CA MET A 77 2.73 -17.15 -1.57
C MET A 77 2.80 -18.07 -2.79
N ASP A 78 3.85 -17.95 -3.60
CA ASP A 78 4.06 -18.85 -4.74
C ASP A 78 4.40 -20.27 -4.28
N ARG A 79 5.16 -20.41 -3.20
CA ARG A 79 5.60 -21.72 -2.68
C ARG A 79 4.54 -22.43 -1.82
N PHE A 80 3.94 -21.70 -0.89
CA PHE A 80 3.05 -22.25 0.15
C PHE A 80 1.57 -21.96 -0.07
N GLY A 81 1.26 -21.13 -1.07
CA GLY A 81 -0.08 -20.64 -1.35
C GLY A 81 -0.44 -19.37 -0.58
N MET A 82 -1.32 -18.56 -1.17
CA MET A 82 -1.80 -17.30 -0.58
C MET A 82 -2.54 -17.55 0.74
N ARG A 83 -3.39 -18.58 0.78
CA ARG A 83 -4.22 -18.91 1.94
C ARG A 83 -3.39 -19.06 3.22
N ARG A 84 -2.32 -19.85 3.17
CA ARG A 84 -1.45 -20.13 4.33
C ARG A 84 -0.66 -18.88 4.74
N VAL A 85 -0.07 -18.20 3.76
CA VAL A 85 0.77 -17.01 4.04
C VAL A 85 -0.06 -15.87 4.61
N VAL A 86 -1.25 -15.60 4.05
CA VAL A 86 -2.14 -14.53 4.53
C VAL A 86 -2.73 -14.88 5.91
N SER A 87 -3.11 -16.14 6.15
CA SER A 87 -3.57 -16.56 7.49
C SER A 87 -2.48 -16.40 8.53
N LEU A 88 -1.23 -16.78 8.23
CA LEU A 88 -0.10 -16.59 9.13
C LEU A 88 0.20 -15.10 9.36
N ALA A 89 0.11 -14.28 8.32
CA ALA A 89 0.30 -12.83 8.41
C ALA A 89 -0.73 -12.19 9.35
N LEU A 90 -2.01 -12.54 9.21
CA LEU A 90 -3.08 -12.09 10.09
C LEU A 90 -2.88 -12.57 11.53
N LEU A 91 -2.42 -13.80 11.73
CA LEU A 91 -2.08 -14.32 13.05
C LEU A 91 -0.89 -13.56 13.67
N LEU A 92 0.14 -13.21 12.90
CA LEU A 92 1.26 -12.39 13.39
C LEU A 92 0.77 -11.00 13.82
N ILE A 93 -0.14 -10.38 13.06
CA ILE A 93 -0.75 -9.09 13.43
C ILE A 93 -1.57 -9.24 14.71
N ALA A 94 -2.41 -10.28 14.80
CA ALA A 94 -3.27 -10.50 15.96
C ALA A 94 -2.44 -10.79 17.23
N VAL A 95 -1.47 -11.67 17.15
CA VAL A 95 -0.59 -12.03 18.27
C VAL A 95 0.28 -10.84 18.66
N GLY A 96 0.92 -10.17 17.69
CA GLY A 96 1.75 -8.99 17.94
C GLY A 96 0.96 -7.89 18.62
N SER A 97 -0.19 -7.50 18.07
CA SER A 97 -1.05 -6.46 18.68
C SER A 97 -1.63 -6.90 20.03
N GLY A 98 -2.02 -8.16 20.18
CA GLY A 98 -2.54 -8.69 21.44
C GLY A 98 -1.47 -8.74 22.55
N LEU A 99 -0.24 -9.14 22.23
CA LEU A 99 0.85 -9.20 23.21
C LEU A 99 1.30 -7.81 23.70
N THR A 100 1.08 -6.74 22.92
CA THR A 100 1.40 -5.39 23.39
C THR A 100 0.62 -5.01 24.66
N VAL A 101 -0.54 -5.61 24.90
CA VAL A 101 -1.35 -5.36 26.12
C VAL A 101 -0.63 -5.83 27.40
N LEU A 102 0.25 -6.81 27.27
CA LEU A 102 1.01 -7.41 28.38
C LEU A 102 2.43 -6.83 28.53
N MET A 103 2.80 -5.86 27.69
CA MET A 103 4.16 -5.32 27.71
C MET A 103 4.43 -4.50 29.00
N THR A 104 5.65 -4.60 29.47
CA THR A 104 6.18 -3.87 30.61
C THR A 104 7.52 -3.17 30.31
N ALA A 105 8.13 -3.50 29.17
CA ALA A 105 9.42 -2.98 28.74
C ALA A 105 9.40 -2.57 27.25
N SER A 106 10.15 -1.55 26.89
CA SER A 106 10.18 -0.97 25.54
C SER A 106 10.67 -1.95 24.46
N TRP A 107 11.57 -2.88 24.79
CA TRP A 107 12.00 -3.90 23.83
C TRP A 107 10.85 -4.84 23.40
N GLN A 108 9.84 -5.03 24.29
CA GLN A 108 8.66 -5.83 23.96
C GLN A 108 7.79 -5.12 22.91
N LEU A 109 7.66 -3.78 22.97
CA LEU A 109 7.01 -3.00 21.93
C LEU A 109 7.72 -3.18 20.59
N LEU A 110 9.07 -3.11 20.59
CA LEU A 110 9.88 -3.35 19.40
C LEU A 110 9.62 -4.74 18.80
N LEU A 111 9.59 -5.78 19.65
CA LEU A 111 9.36 -7.14 19.21
C LEU A 111 7.91 -7.37 18.76
N PHE A 112 6.93 -6.99 19.57
CA PHE A 112 5.54 -7.34 19.32
C PHE A 112 4.96 -6.48 18.18
N TRP A 113 5.11 -5.18 18.29
CA TRP A 113 4.55 -4.26 17.31
C TRP A 113 5.52 -3.98 16.15
N GLY A 114 6.79 -3.76 16.43
CA GLY A 114 7.82 -3.53 15.41
C GLY A 114 8.01 -4.75 14.51
N VAL A 115 8.36 -5.91 15.10
CA VAL A 115 8.74 -7.09 14.33
C VAL A 115 7.53 -7.93 13.94
N LEU A 116 6.71 -8.43 14.89
CA LEU A 116 5.63 -9.37 14.56
C LEU A 116 4.56 -8.71 13.68
N VAL A 117 4.07 -7.52 14.07
CA VAL A 117 3.09 -6.79 13.25
C VAL A 117 3.72 -6.35 11.92
N GLY A 118 4.98 -5.88 11.93
CA GLY A 118 5.70 -5.48 10.72
C GLY A 118 5.84 -6.60 9.69
N LEU A 119 6.22 -7.81 10.11
CA LEU A 119 6.28 -8.99 9.24
C LEU A 119 4.90 -9.40 8.74
N GLY A 120 3.90 -9.40 9.61
CA GLY A 120 2.52 -9.72 9.23
C GLY A 120 1.99 -8.76 8.18
N THR A 121 2.07 -7.48 8.42
CA THR A 121 1.55 -6.44 7.51
C THR A 121 2.35 -6.33 6.21
N GLY A 122 3.68 -6.49 6.26
CA GLY A 122 4.52 -6.56 5.07
C GLY A 122 4.17 -7.72 4.16
N SER A 123 3.76 -8.86 4.74
CA SER A 123 3.27 -10.02 3.98
C SER A 123 1.90 -9.77 3.33
N MET A 124 1.14 -8.78 3.80
CA MET A 124 -0.17 -8.40 3.27
C MET A 124 -0.15 -7.05 2.55
N ALA A 125 1.01 -6.45 2.35
CA ALA A 125 1.16 -5.23 1.58
C ALA A 125 0.59 -5.37 0.15
N LEU A 126 0.75 -4.37 -0.67
CA LEU A 126 0.26 -4.31 -2.06
C LEU A 126 0.60 -5.55 -2.90
N VAL A 127 1.62 -6.32 -2.48
CA VAL A 127 2.04 -7.58 -3.12
C VAL A 127 0.96 -8.66 -3.04
N PHE A 128 0.20 -8.75 -1.94
CA PHE A 128 -0.92 -9.70 -1.87
C PHE A 128 -2.00 -9.35 -2.88
N ALA A 129 -2.37 -8.06 -3.00
CA ALA A 129 -3.31 -7.60 -4.01
C ALA A 129 -2.83 -7.95 -5.43
N ALA A 130 -1.55 -7.66 -5.73
CA ALA A 130 -0.94 -7.99 -7.02
C ALA A 130 -0.97 -9.49 -7.32
N THR A 131 -0.70 -10.33 -6.31
CA THR A 131 -0.72 -11.80 -6.45
C THR A 131 -2.13 -12.34 -6.72
N VAL A 132 -3.16 -11.82 -6.04
CA VAL A 132 -4.55 -12.18 -6.28
C VAL A 132 -4.95 -11.84 -7.71
N VAL A 133 -4.66 -10.62 -8.13
CA VAL A 133 -4.99 -10.13 -9.48
C VAL A 133 -4.29 -10.96 -10.54
N ASP A 134 -3.01 -11.26 -10.36
CA ASP A 134 -2.25 -12.03 -11.32
C ASP A 134 -2.77 -13.47 -11.48
N ARG A 135 -3.22 -14.10 -10.41
CA ARG A 135 -3.70 -15.49 -10.44
C ARG A 135 -5.14 -15.64 -10.91
N TRP A 136 -6.03 -14.71 -10.53
CA TRP A 136 -7.47 -14.88 -10.68
C TRP A 136 -8.08 -14.07 -11.82
N PHE A 137 -7.37 -13.06 -12.37
CA PHE A 137 -7.90 -12.16 -13.36
C PHE A 137 -7.01 -12.07 -14.60
N VAL A 138 -7.60 -12.26 -15.78
CA VAL A 138 -7.05 -11.89 -17.09
C VAL A 138 -7.71 -10.59 -17.53
N ARG A 139 -9.01 -10.46 -17.29
CA ARG A 139 -9.84 -9.28 -17.58
C ARG A 139 -10.06 -8.47 -16.31
N HIS A 140 -10.15 -7.15 -16.41
CA HIS A 140 -10.37 -6.20 -15.29
C HIS A 140 -9.24 -6.18 -14.22
N ARG A 141 -8.02 -6.50 -14.62
CA ARG A 141 -6.88 -6.59 -13.70
C ARG A 141 -6.58 -5.26 -13.03
N GLY A 142 -6.55 -4.16 -13.79
CA GLY A 142 -6.30 -2.83 -13.27
C GLY A 142 -7.36 -2.40 -12.27
N LEU A 143 -8.65 -2.55 -12.63
CA LEU A 143 -9.77 -2.24 -11.74
C LEU A 143 -9.65 -3.00 -10.41
N VAL A 144 -9.42 -4.32 -10.46
CA VAL A 144 -9.32 -5.14 -9.24
C VAL A 144 -8.09 -4.76 -8.42
N THR A 145 -6.95 -4.44 -9.07
CA THR A 145 -5.77 -3.90 -8.38
C THR A 145 -6.13 -2.60 -7.65
N GLY A 146 -6.80 -1.67 -8.33
CA GLY A 146 -7.23 -0.41 -7.72
C GLY A 146 -8.14 -0.62 -6.51
N VAL A 147 -9.16 -1.48 -6.63
CA VAL A 147 -10.09 -1.81 -5.53
C VAL A 147 -9.36 -2.44 -4.34
N LEU A 148 -8.48 -3.42 -4.58
CA LEU A 148 -7.72 -4.06 -3.51
C LEU A 148 -6.70 -3.13 -2.85
N THR A 149 -6.10 -2.23 -3.63
CA THR A 149 -5.18 -1.21 -3.10
C THR A 149 -5.93 -0.21 -2.22
N ALA A 150 -7.11 0.24 -2.65
CA ALA A 150 -7.96 1.15 -1.88
C ALA A 150 -8.46 0.54 -0.55
N ALA A 151 -8.50 -0.80 -0.43
CA ALA A 151 -8.88 -1.45 0.82
C ALA A 151 -8.01 -1.04 2.02
N GLY A 152 -6.71 -0.80 1.79
CA GLY A 152 -5.79 -0.34 2.82
C GLY A 152 -6.13 1.07 3.33
N ALA A 153 -6.40 2.00 2.42
CA ALA A 153 -6.83 3.37 2.77
C ALA A 153 -8.19 3.37 3.44
N THR A 154 -9.15 2.60 2.91
CA THR A 154 -10.48 2.42 3.51
C THR A 154 -10.39 1.90 4.94
N GLY A 155 -9.56 0.87 5.17
CA GLY A 155 -9.36 0.33 6.52
C GLY A 155 -8.76 1.35 7.47
N GLN A 156 -7.79 2.14 7.04
CA GLN A 156 -7.20 3.20 7.86
C GLN A 156 -8.24 4.26 8.25
N LEU A 157 -9.09 4.69 7.31
CA LEU A 157 -10.17 5.65 7.58
C LEU A 157 -11.22 5.12 8.58
N ILE A 158 -11.50 3.81 8.55
CA ILE A 158 -12.43 3.18 9.49
C ILE A 158 -11.77 3.01 10.86
N PHE A 159 -10.55 2.50 10.91
CA PHE A 159 -9.89 2.16 12.19
C PHE A 159 -9.42 3.40 12.95
N LEU A 160 -8.93 4.44 12.28
CA LEU A 160 -8.35 5.61 12.94
C LEU A 160 -9.30 6.28 13.96
N PRO A 161 -10.55 6.65 13.61
CA PRO A 161 -11.47 7.25 14.57
C PRO A 161 -11.90 6.28 15.68
N VAL A 162 -12.07 4.99 15.36
CA VAL A 162 -12.43 3.96 16.33
C VAL A 162 -11.31 3.77 17.36
N LEU A 163 -10.06 3.65 16.89
CA LEU A 163 -8.92 3.46 17.78
C LEU A 163 -8.63 4.71 18.62
N ALA A 164 -8.82 5.90 18.05
CA ALA A 164 -8.67 7.17 18.79
C ALA A 164 -9.68 7.28 19.94
N GLN A 165 -10.96 6.96 19.68
CA GLN A 165 -11.99 6.94 20.72
C GLN A 165 -11.71 5.90 21.81
N LEU A 166 -11.28 4.70 21.41
CA LEU A 166 -10.93 3.65 22.37
C LEU A 166 -9.72 4.02 23.23
N ALA A 167 -8.70 4.66 22.65
CA ALA A 167 -7.50 5.05 23.39
C ALA A 167 -7.79 6.17 24.40
N GLN A 168 -8.68 7.12 24.07
CA GLN A 168 -9.09 8.20 24.95
C GLN A 168 -10.09 7.76 26.04
N GLY A 169 -10.94 6.77 25.74
CA GLY A 169 -11.98 6.27 26.65
C GLY A 169 -11.48 5.11 27.51
N PRO A 170 -11.69 3.84 27.11
CA PRO A 170 -11.30 2.68 27.91
C PRO A 170 -9.78 2.41 27.94
N GLY A 171 -9.01 3.11 27.11
CA GLY A 171 -7.55 3.09 27.08
C GLY A 171 -6.94 2.35 25.89
N TRP A 172 -5.66 2.60 25.68
CA TRP A 172 -4.89 2.10 24.53
C TRP A 172 -4.85 0.56 24.40
N ARG A 173 -4.98 -0.16 25.53
CA ARG A 173 -5.06 -1.63 25.51
C ARG A 173 -6.28 -2.13 24.74
N PHE A 174 -7.41 -1.47 24.89
CA PHE A 174 -8.62 -1.79 24.10
C PHE A 174 -8.45 -1.47 22.62
N ALA A 175 -7.73 -0.40 22.28
CA ALA A 175 -7.38 -0.10 20.89
C ALA A 175 -6.51 -1.24 20.29
N SER A 176 -5.49 -1.70 21.00
CA SER A 176 -4.62 -2.80 20.58
C SER A 176 -5.38 -4.12 20.44
N LEU A 177 -6.28 -4.44 21.39
CA LEU A 177 -7.15 -5.64 21.32
C LEU A 177 -8.14 -5.56 20.16
N THR A 178 -8.61 -4.39 19.81
CA THR A 178 -9.52 -4.19 18.64
C THR A 178 -8.79 -4.54 17.35
N VAL A 179 -7.54 -4.10 17.17
CA VAL A 179 -6.71 -4.47 16.02
C VAL A 179 -6.45 -5.98 15.99
N ALA A 180 -6.08 -6.55 17.15
CA ALA A 180 -5.85 -7.99 17.28
C ALA A 180 -7.12 -8.80 16.95
N GLY A 181 -8.27 -8.39 17.49
CA GLY A 181 -9.57 -9.02 17.27
C GLY A 181 -10.02 -8.93 15.81
N ALA A 182 -9.85 -7.76 15.18
CA ALA A 182 -10.18 -7.58 13.76
C ALA A 182 -9.34 -8.49 12.86
N ALA A 183 -8.02 -8.55 13.08
CA ALA A 183 -7.15 -9.43 12.32
C ALA A 183 -7.51 -10.91 12.54
N LEU A 184 -7.74 -11.32 13.80
CA LEU A 184 -8.11 -12.70 14.15
C LEU A 184 -9.47 -13.10 13.55
N ALA A 185 -10.46 -12.20 13.56
CA ALA A 185 -11.79 -12.46 13.01
C ALA A 185 -11.76 -12.73 11.49
N VAL A 186 -10.78 -12.17 10.78
CA VAL A 186 -10.63 -12.39 9.33
C VAL A 186 -9.98 -13.74 8.99
N VAL A 187 -9.19 -14.33 9.90
CA VAL A 187 -8.47 -15.60 9.65
C VAL A 187 -9.40 -16.71 9.16
N PRO A 188 -10.56 -17.03 9.80
CA PRO A 188 -11.45 -18.07 9.32
C PRO A 188 -12.00 -17.80 7.92
N PHE A 189 -12.32 -16.55 7.60
CA PHE A 189 -12.79 -16.19 6.25
C PHE A 189 -11.71 -16.45 5.20
N VAL A 190 -10.47 -16.06 5.48
CA VAL A 190 -9.33 -16.35 4.60
C VAL A 190 -9.13 -17.86 4.48
N TRP A 191 -9.14 -18.59 5.59
CA TRP A 191 -8.90 -20.04 5.60
C TRP A 191 -9.95 -20.82 4.80
N TRP A 192 -11.22 -20.46 4.88
CA TRP A 192 -12.30 -21.20 4.23
C TRP A 192 -12.61 -20.72 2.82
N LEU A 193 -12.49 -19.44 2.54
CA LEU A 193 -12.96 -18.83 1.30
C LEU A 193 -11.85 -18.47 0.32
N LEU A 194 -10.65 -18.10 0.80
CA LEU A 194 -9.52 -17.80 -0.08
C LEU A 194 -9.02 -19.10 -0.73
N ARG A 195 -8.81 -19.08 -2.05
CA ARG A 195 -8.24 -20.17 -2.83
C ARG A 195 -6.99 -19.71 -3.53
N ASP A 196 -6.00 -20.58 -3.61
CA ASP A 196 -4.68 -20.23 -4.13
C ASP A 196 -4.68 -20.05 -5.65
N GLN A 197 -5.45 -20.90 -6.34
CA GLN A 197 -5.52 -20.91 -7.81
C GLN A 197 -6.95 -21.20 -8.29
N PRO A 198 -7.34 -20.71 -9.49
CA PRO A 198 -8.63 -21.08 -10.09
C PRO A 198 -8.83 -22.57 -10.26
N ALA A 199 -7.75 -23.31 -10.57
CA ALA A 199 -7.78 -24.78 -10.73
C ALA A 199 -8.21 -25.52 -9.46
N ASP A 200 -7.93 -24.97 -8.26
CA ASP A 200 -8.35 -25.57 -6.97
C ASP A 200 -9.87 -25.70 -6.81
N VAL A 201 -10.63 -24.99 -7.64
CA VAL A 201 -12.10 -24.97 -7.63
C VAL A 201 -12.71 -25.30 -9.00
N GLY A 202 -11.91 -25.94 -9.88
CA GLY A 202 -12.34 -26.37 -11.20
C GLY A 202 -12.75 -25.26 -12.15
N THR A 203 -12.12 -24.06 -12.03
CA THR A 203 -12.39 -22.91 -12.90
C THR A 203 -11.09 -22.35 -13.49
N THR A 204 -11.21 -21.46 -14.46
CA THR A 204 -10.10 -20.68 -15.02
C THR A 204 -10.07 -19.28 -14.46
N ALA A 205 -9.01 -18.51 -14.69
CA ALA A 205 -8.98 -17.10 -14.35
C ALA A 205 -10.06 -16.33 -15.14
N LEU A 206 -10.63 -15.29 -14.54
CA LEU A 206 -11.68 -14.50 -15.17
C LEU A 206 -11.17 -13.84 -16.47
N GLY A 207 -11.76 -14.21 -17.59
CA GLY A 207 -11.37 -13.73 -18.91
C GLY A 207 -10.23 -14.52 -19.57
N ALA A 208 -9.80 -15.65 -19.00
CA ALA A 208 -8.91 -16.59 -19.66
C ALA A 208 -9.67 -17.44 -20.69
N GLU A 209 -8.96 -17.88 -21.74
CA GLU A 209 -9.50 -18.84 -22.70
C GLU A 209 -9.77 -20.19 -22.02
N PRO A 210 -10.80 -20.95 -22.46
CA PRO A 210 -11.04 -22.29 -21.96
C PRO A 210 -9.80 -23.18 -22.17
N GLY A 211 -9.33 -23.82 -21.09
CA GLY A 211 -8.16 -24.70 -21.14
C GLY A 211 -6.80 -23.99 -20.95
N ALA A 212 -6.74 -22.69 -20.81
CA ALA A 212 -5.51 -22.00 -20.46
C ALA A 212 -5.03 -22.40 -19.06
N VAL A 213 -4.01 -23.24 -18.99
CA VAL A 213 -3.34 -23.63 -17.74
C VAL A 213 -2.20 -22.64 -17.49
N ARG A 214 -2.27 -21.92 -16.39
CA ARG A 214 -1.11 -21.15 -15.93
C ARG A 214 -0.07 -22.12 -15.40
N THR A 215 1.12 -22.14 -16.00
CA THR A 215 2.27 -22.84 -15.44
C THR A 215 2.65 -22.16 -14.12
N ALA A 216 2.34 -22.80 -12.99
CA ALA A 216 2.82 -22.36 -11.70
C ALA A 216 4.37 -22.42 -11.69
N PRO A 217 5.04 -21.42 -11.09
CA PRO A 217 6.48 -21.53 -10.87
C PRO A 217 6.80 -22.81 -10.09
N PRO A 218 7.92 -23.49 -10.37
CA PRO A 218 8.26 -24.73 -9.68
C PRO A 218 8.32 -24.50 -8.16
N GLY A 219 7.48 -25.19 -7.39
CA GLY A 219 7.36 -25.09 -5.93
C GLY A 219 8.57 -25.60 -5.14
N THR A 220 9.65 -25.96 -5.79
CA THR A 220 10.86 -26.58 -5.21
C THR A 220 11.92 -25.56 -4.77
N VAL A 221 11.89 -24.32 -5.27
CA VAL A 221 12.91 -23.31 -4.96
C VAL A 221 12.60 -22.65 -3.62
N ASN A 222 13.64 -22.43 -2.80
CA ASN A 222 13.52 -21.66 -1.57
C ASN A 222 13.00 -20.23 -1.86
N ALA A 223 11.95 -19.82 -1.18
CA ALA A 223 11.29 -18.53 -1.41
C ALA A 223 12.25 -17.32 -1.26
N ALA A 224 13.16 -17.37 -0.30
CA ALA A 224 14.17 -16.33 -0.10
C ALA A 224 15.16 -16.31 -1.28
N VAL A 225 15.65 -17.47 -1.70
CA VAL A 225 16.53 -17.58 -2.87
C VAL A 225 15.83 -17.04 -4.11
N ARG A 226 14.54 -17.40 -4.31
CA ARG A 226 13.77 -16.90 -5.44
C ARG A 226 13.62 -15.36 -5.39
N ALA A 227 13.29 -14.80 -4.25
CA ALA A 227 13.16 -13.34 -4.12
C ALA A 227 14.46 -12.63 -4.51
N VAL A 228 15.61 -13.12 -4.02
CA VAL A 228 16.93 -12.55 -4.32
C VAL A 228 17.35 -12.81 -5.77
N THR A 229 17.12 -13.98 -6.32
CA THR A 229 17.48 -14.28 -7.73
C THR A 229 16.63 -13.44 -8.71
N VAL A 230 15.35 -13.25 -8.42
CA VAL A 230 14.48 -12.38 -9.21
C VAL A 230 14.95 -10.92 -9.13
N LEU A 231 15.36 -10.43 -7.94
CA LEU A 231 15.99 -9.11 -7.83
C LEU A 231 17.25 -9.02 -8.66
N ALA A 232 18.17 -9.99 -8.53
CA ALA A 232 19.44 -9.99 -9.26
C ALA A 232 19.24 -10.01 -10.79
N SER A 233 18.21 -10.69 -11.25
CA SER A 233 17.82 -10.70 -12.67
C SER A 233 17.19 -9.36 -13.09
N ALA A 234 16.22 -8.86 -12.33
CA ALA A 234 15.52 -7.62 -12.63
C ALA A 234 16.46 -6.41 -12.60
N ALA A 235 17.37 -6.35 -11.61
CA ALA A 235 18.33 -5.27 -11.43
C ALA A 235 19.34 -5.12 -12.59
N ARG A 236 19.48 -6.13 -13.44
CA ARG A 236 20.26 -6.06 -14.68
C ARG A 236 19.52 -5.36 -15.81
N THR A 237 18.25 -5.02 -15.62
CA THR A 237 17.39 -4.43 -16.64
C THR A 237 17.12 -2.95 -16.36
N ARG A 238 17.16 -2.13 -17.39
CA ARG A 238 16.82 -0.70 -17.29
C ARG A 238 15.40 -0.45 -16.78
N PRO A 239 14.35 -1.19 -17.21
CA PRO A 239 12.99 -1.00 -16.71
C PRO A 239 12.86 -1.14 -15.20
N PHE A 240 13.62 -2.04 -14.55
CA PHE A 240 13.61 -2.18 -13.09
C PHE A 240 13.98 -0.87 -12.39
N TRP A 241 15.08 -0.25 -12.78
CA TRP A 241 15.55 0.99 -12.14
C TRP A 241 14.67 2.18 -12.42
N LEU A 242 14.03 2.22 -13.62
CA LEU A 242 13.03 3.25 -13.93
C LEU A 242 11.78 3.10 -13.05
N LEU A 243 11.28 1.87 -12.85
CA LEU A 243 10.15 1.59 -11.96
C LEU A 243 10.52 1.82 -10.49
N ALA A 244 11.64 1.28 -10.03
CA ALA A 244 12.09 1.42 -8.64
C ALA A 244 12.39 2.88 -8.29
N GLY A 245 13.09 3.61 -9.16
CA GLY A 245 13.37 5.03 -8.97
C GLY A 245 12.12 5.89 -8.98
N GLY A 246 11.22 5.70 -9.96
CA GLY A 246 9.94 6.39 -10.02
C GLY A 246 9.09 6.12 -8.77
N PHE A 247 9.07 4.86 -8.29
CA PHE A 247 8.29 4.51 -7.12
C PHE A 247 8.96 4.94 -5.79
N ALA A 248 10.29 5.06 -5.75
CA ALA A 248 11.00 5.71 -4.65
C ALA A 248 10.63 7.21 -4.54
N ILE A 249 10.55 7.91 -5.68
CA ILE A 249 10.08 9.30 -5.74
C ILE A 249 8.62 9.41 -5.32
N CYS A 250 7.77 8.43 -5.68
CA CYS A 250 6.41 8.36 -5.18
C CYS A 250 6.38 8.32 -3.64
N GLY A 251 7.13 7.42 -3.03
CA GLY A 251 7.24 7.33 -1.58
C GLY A 251 7.76 8.60 -0.94
N ALA A 252 8.77 9.20 -1.55
CA ALA A 252 9.35 10.46 -1.10
C ALA A 252 8.33 11.59 -1.07
N SER A 253 7.56 11.75 -2.15
CA SER A 253 6.58 12.84 -2.31
C SER A 253 5.29 12.61 -1.51
N THR A 254 4.86 11.35 -1.30
CA THR A 254 3.63 11.02 -0.55
C THR A 254 3.91 10.84 0.93
N ASN A 255 4.26 9.63 1.36
CA ASN A 255 4.43 9.29 2.78
C ASN A 255 5.58 10.06 3.44
N GLY A 256 6.69 10.25 2.70
CA GLY A 256 7.87 10.92 3.22
C GLY A 256 7.67 12.42 3.44
N LEU A 257 7.14 13.12 2.46
CA LEU A 257 7.00 14.57 2.52
C LEU A 257 5.59 14.99 2.97
N VAL A 258 4.56 14.75 2.14
CA VAL A 258 3.20 15.25 2.46
C VAL A 258 2.65 14.56 3.71
N GLY A 259 2.75 13.24 3.81
CA GLY A 259 2.24 12.48 4.96
C GLY A 259 2.89 12.84 6.29
N THR A 260 4.15 13.30 6.27
CA THR A 260 4.93 13.60 7.49
C THR A 260 4.98 15.09 7.80
N HIS A 261 5.11 15.93 6.78
CA HIS A 261 5.44 17.35 6.97
C HIS A 261 4.35 18.33 6.56
N PHE A 262 3.21 17.88 6.01
CA PHE A 262 2.12 18.77 5.64
C PHE A 262 1.55 19.52 6.85
N ILE A 263 1.30 18.83 7.97
CA ILE A 263 0.74 19.44 9.19
C ILE A 263 1.73 20.46 9.78
N PRO A 264 3.03 20.12 10.02
CA PRO A 264 4.00 21.11 10.50
C PRO A 264 4.17 22.29 9.54
N ALA A 265 4.20 22.07 8.23
CA ALA A 265 4.32 23.14 7.26
C ALA A 265 3.11 24.07 7.27
N ALA A 266 1.89 23.53 7.36
CA ALA A 266 0.68 24.31 7.50
C ALA A 266 0.65 25.13 8.80
N HIS A 267 1.14 24.54 9.90
CA HIS A 267 1.27 25.20 11.19
C HIS A 267 2.27 26.38 11.13
N ASP A 268 3.41 26.21 10.45
CA ASP A 268 4.39 27.30 10.24
C ASP A 268 3.78 28.53 9.52
N HIS A 269 2.69 28.31 8.75
CA HIS A 269 1.93 29.37 8.08
C HIS A 269 0.66 29.83 8.86
N GLY A 270 0.53 29.44 10.15
CA GLY A 270 -0.54 29.85 11.04
C GLY A 270 -1.82 29.03 10.96
N MET A 271 -1.86 27.92 10.19
CA MET A 271 -3.01 27.01 10.16
C MET A 271 -3.05 26.17 11.44
N ALA A 272 -4.22 26.03 12.05
CA ALA A 272 -4.40 25.18 13.22
C ALA A 272 -4.16 23.71 12.85
N GLU A 273 -3.38 22.97 13.66
CA GLU A 273 -3.05 21.55 13.41
C GLU A 273 -4.28 20.65 13.18
N PRO A 274 -5.40 20.77 13.93
CA PRO A 274 -6.59 19.97 13.66
C PRO A 274 -7.19 20.20 12.27
N VAL A 275 -7.09 21.43 11.75
CA VAL A 275 -7.56 21.77 10.39
C VAL A 275 -6.66 21.10 9.36
N ALA A 276 -5.33 21.23 9.51
CA ALA A 276 -4.36 20.57 8.61
C ALA A 276 -4.52 19.04 8.63
N ALA A 277 -4.71 18.44 9.81
CA ALA A 277 -4.99 17.01 9.94
C ALA A 277 -6.31 16.61 9.25
N GLY A 278 -7.34 17.44 9.35
CA GLY A 278 -8.61 17.27 8.64
C GLY A 278 -8.42 17.26 7.12
N LEU A 279 -7.59 18.16 6.58
CA LEU A 279 -7.27 18.21 5.15
C LEU A 279 -6.55 16.92 4.68
N LEU A 280 -5.60 16.39 5.48
CA LEU A 280 -4.98 15.09 5.19
C LEU A 280 -5.98 13.93 5.21
N ALA A 281 -6.96 13.95 6.10
CA ALA A 281 -8.02 12.94 6.11
C ALA A 281 -8.88 13.03 4.84
N VAL A 282 -9.17 14.23 4.34
CA VAL A 282 -9.88 14.42 3.07
C VAL A 282 -9.07 13.89 1.90
N ILE A 283 -7.74 14.06 1.87
CA ILE A 283 -6.85 13.39 0.90
C ILE A 283 -7.11 11.88 0.87
N GLY A 284 -7.18 11.23 2.05
CA GLY A 284 -7.45 9.80 2.15
C GLY A 284 -8.80 9.37 1.59
N ILE A 285 -9.83 10.21 1.68
CA ILE A 285 -11.15 9.94 1.08
C ILE A 285 -11.06 9.96 -0.45
N PHE A 286 -10.42 10.98 -1.02
CA PHE A 286 -10.27 11.10 -2.48
C PHE A 286 -9.30 10.06 -3.04
N ASP A 287 -8.30 9.60 -2.24
CA ASP A 287 -7.39 8.51 -2.62
C ASP A 287 -8.14 7.22 -2.99
N ILE A 288 -9.18 6.86 -2.24
CA ILE A 288 -9.99 5.68 -2.55
C ILE A 288 -10.58 5.79 -3.97
N ALA A 289 -11.19 6.93 -4.29
CA ALA A 289 -11.79 7.16 -5.60
C ALA A 289 -10.72 7.20 -6.71
N GLY A 290 -9.63 7.92 -6.48
CA GLY A 290 -8.52 8.07 -7.42
C GLY A 290 -7.82 6.75 -7.74
N THR A 291 -7.54 5.95 -6.71
CA THR A 291 -6.89 4.65 -6.86
C THR A 291 -7.76 3.65 -7.62
N ILE A 292 -9.07 3.62 -7.37
CA ILE A 292 -10.02 2.76 -8.12
C ILE A 292 -10.12 3.23 -9.57
N ALA A 293 -10.24 4.54 -9.80
CA ALA A 293 -10.28 5.14 -11.14
C ALA A 293 -9.00 4.86 -11.92
N SER A 294 -7.83 5.01 -11.28
CA SER A 294 -6.52 4.67 -11.87
C SER A 294 -6.44 3.20 -12.27
N GLY A 295 -6.95 2.31 -11.41
CA GLY A 295 -7.03 0.90 -11.72
C GLY A 295 -7.86 0.62 -12.96
N TRP A 296 -9.04 1.25 -13.08
CA TRP A 296 -9.90 1.15 -14.24
C TRP A 296 -9.27 1.74 -15.52
N LEU A 297 -8.55 2.86 -15.40
CA LEU A 297 -7.78 3.47 -16.48
C LEU A 297 -6.62 2.60 -16.95
N SER A 298 -5.94 1.91 -16.03
CA SER A 298 -4.81 1.00 -16.33
C SER A 298 -5.20 -0.19 -17.20
N ASP A 299 -6.50 -0.54 -17.26
CA ASP A 299 -7.03 -1.55 -18.18
C ASP A 299 -7.27 -1.01 -19.61
N ARG A 300 -7.23 0.32 -19.82
CA ARG A 300 -7.62 1.00 -21.07
C ARG A 300 -6.52 1.84 -21.69
N ILE A 301 -5.69 2.43 -20.86
CA ILE A 301 -4.61 3.34 -21.25
C ILE A 301 -3.28 2.65 -20.96
N ASP A 302 -2.24 2.96 -21.73
CA ASP A 302 -0.91 2.43 -21.46
C ASP A 302 -0.44 2.88 -20.07
N PRO A 303 -0.12 1.93 -19.16
CA PRO A 303 0.29 2.26 -17.80
C PRO A 303 1.50 3.19 -17.70
N LYS A 304 2.43 3.17 -18.67
CA LYS A 304 3.57 4.12 -18.70
C LYS A 304 3.12 5.57 -18.89
N VAL A 305 2.09 5.77 -19.72
CA VAL A 305 1.52 7.11 -19.97
C VAL A 305 0.77 7.58 -18.72
N LEU A 306 -0.03 6.70 -18.10
CA LEU A 306 -0.72 7.03 -16.84
C LEU A 306 0.26 7.45 -15.75
N LEU A 307 1.35 6.70 -15.54
CA LEU A 307 2.39 7.07 -14.57
C LEU A 307 3.02 8.41 -14.92
N GLY A 308 3.35 8.64 -16.20
CA GLY A 308 3.91 9.91 -16.65
C GLY A 308 3.00 11.09 -16.33
N VAL A 309 1.71 10.96 -16.58
CA VAL A 309 0.69 11.99 -16.27
C VAL A 309 0.58 12.20 -14.76
N TYR A 310 0.43 11.14 -13.98
CA TYR A 310 0.30 11.24 -12.53
C TYR A 310 1.51 11.92 -11.90
N TYR A 311 2.73 11.49 -12.23
CA TYR A 311 3.93 12.12 -11.70
C TYR A 311 4.10 13.57 -12.16
N ALA A 312 3.77 13.90 -13.42
CA ALA A 312 3.85 15.28 -13.91
C ALA A 312 2.88 16.20 -13.14
N LEU A 313 1.62 15.77 -13.01
CA LEU A 313 0.59 16.54 -12.31
C LEU A 313 0.91 16.68 -10.81
N ARG A 314 1.38 15.59 -10.17
CA ARG A 314 1.87 15.62 -8.77
C ARG A 314 3.02 16.60 -8.62
N GLY A 315 4.00 16.56 -9.52
CA GLY A 315 5.14 17.46 -9.47
C GLY A 315 4.72 18.92 -9.55
N LEU A 316 3.85 19.27 -10.47
CA LEU A 316 3.30 20.63 -10.61
C LEU A 316 2.52 21.05 -9.36
N SER A 317 1.66 20.17 -8.82
CA SER A 317 0.88 20.48 -7.62
C SER A 317 1.75 20.75 -6.39
N LEU A 318 2.83 19.97 -6.21
CA LEU A 318 3.78 20.16 -5.11
C LEU A 318 4.57 21.47 -5.24
N MET A 319 4.89 21.91 -6.46
CA MET A 319 5.56 23.20 -6.69
C MET A 319 4.65 24.39 -6.38
N VAL A 320 3.34 24.21 -6.51
CA VAL A 320 2.35 25.27 -6.19
C VAL A 320 2.02 25.28 -4.69
N LEU A 321 2.12 24.15 -4.00
CA LEU A 321 1.69 23.97 -2.61
C LEU A 321 2.24 25.04 -1.63
N PRO A 322 3.52 25.44 -1.66
CA PRO A 322 4.03 26.48 -0.74
C PRO A 322 3.24 27.78 -0.80
N SER A 323 2.77 28.18 -1.99
CA SER A 323 1.96 29.39 -2.16
C SER A 323 0.50 29.26 -1.72
N LEU A 324 0.06 28.06 -1.37
CA LEU A 324 -1.31 27.78 -0.93
C LEU A 324 -1.45 27.72 0.61
N PHE A 325 -0.35 27.65 1.33
CA PHE A 325 -0.39 27.67 2.79
C PHE A 325 -0.82 29.05 3.31
N ALA A 326 -1.81 29.07 4.19
CA ALA A 326 -2.35 30.24 4.85
C ALA A 326 -2.93 29.87 6.21
N ALA A 327 -3.20 30.87 7.05
CA ALA A 327 -3.81 30.67 8.37
C ALA A 327 -5.25 30.12 8.27
N THR A 328 -5.93 30.37 7.14
CA THR A 328 -7.28 29.88 6.84
C THR A 328 -7.27 28.95 5.63
N THR A 329 -8.28 28.09 5.55
CA THR A 329 -8.41 27.18 4.40
C THR A 329 -9.05 27.90 3.22
N GLU A 330 -8.22 28.27 2.25
CA GLU A 330 -8.67 28.93 1.03
C GLU A 330 -9.18 27.89 0.00
N PRO A 331 -10.08 28.28 -0.94
CA PRO A 331 -10.58 27.38 -1.97
C PRO A 331 -9.48 26.72 -2.82
N SER A 332 -8.37 27.41 -3.05
CA SER A 332 -7.20 26.90 -3.76
C SER A 332 -6.54 25.71 -3.03
N MET A 333 -6.45 25.77 -1.71
CA MET A 333 -5.97 24.65 -0.88
C MET A 333 -6.93 23.46 -0.99
N LEU A 334 -8.23 23.65 -1.00
CA LEU A 334 -9.22 22.57 -1.17
C LEU A 334 -9.08 21.89 -2.55
N ILE A 335 -8.85 22.70 -3.61
CA ILE A 335 -8.59 22.14 -4.95
C ILE A 335 -7.34 21.29 -4.92
N PHE A 336 -6.25 21.75 -4.29
CA PHE A 336 -5.03 20.95 -4.13
C PHE A 336 -5.32 19.64 -3.39
N ILE A 337 -6.04 19.69 -2.27
CA ILE A 337 -6.36 18.51 -1.44
C ILE A 337 -7.15 17.45 -2.22
N VAL A 338 -8.18 17.87 -2.96
CA VAL A 338 -8.97 16.95 -3.81
C VAL A 338 -8.10 16.35 -4.91
N PHE A 339 -7.36 17.20 -5.62
CA PHE A 339 -6.51 16.79 -6.73
C PHE A 339 -5.39 15.84 -6.26
N TYR A 340 -4.68 16.22 -5.20
CA TYR A 340 -3.60 15.43 -4.64
C TYR A 340 -4.10 14.11 -4.04
N GLY A 341 -5.30 14.14 -3.43
CA GLY A 341 -5.98 12.95 -2.93
C GLY A 341 -6.27 11.94 -4.05
N LEU A 342 -6.84 12.39 -5.17
CA LEU A 342 -7.10 11.54 -6.33
C LEU A 342 -5.83 10.89 -6.90
N ASP A 343 -4.67 11.52 -6.70
CA ASP A 343 -3.37 11.04 -7.18
C ASP A 343 -2.57 10.26 -6.12
N TRP A 344 -2.93 10.28 -4.83
CA TRP A 344 -2.10 9.80 -3.72
C TRP A 344 -1.51 8.40 -3.94
N VAL A 345 -2.33 7.38 -4.19
CA VAL A 345 -1.92 6.00 -4.46
C VAL A 345 -2.23 5.58 -5.92
N ALA A 346 -2.71 6.50 -6.75
CA ALA A 346 -3.09 6.24 -8.13
C ALA A 346 -1.96 5.65 -9.00
N THR A 347 -0.69 5.83 -8.60
CA THR A 347 0.49 5.26 -9.27
C THR A 347 0.65 3.75 -9.07
N VAL A 348 -0.01 3.14 -8.08
CA VAL A 348 0.14 1.70 -7.76
C VAL A 348 -0.42 0.79 -8.85
N PRO A 349 -1.68 0.92 -9.31
CA PRO A 349 -2.23 0.01 -10.31
C PRO A 349 -1.42 -0.03 -11.62
N PRO A 350 -1.00 1.09 -12.21
CA PRO A 350 -0.18 1.06 -13.42
C PRO A 350 1.23 0.51 -13.18
N THR A 351 1.83 0.73 -12.00
CA THR A 351 3.13 0.13 -11.63
C THR A 351 3.04 -1.40 -11.56
N VAL A 352 2.00 -1.94 -10.91
CA VAL A 352 1.73 -3.40 -10.86
C VAL A 352 1.54 -3.95 -12.28
N ALA A 353 0.78 -3.25 -13.11
CA ALA A 353 0.55 -3.64 -14.50
C ALA A 353 1.85 -3.70 -15.31
N LEU A 354 2.75 -2.71 -15.15
CA LEU A 354 4.05 -2.69 -15.81
C LEU A 354 4.96 -3.81 -15.32
N CYS A 355 5.07 -4.01 -14.00
CA CYS A 355 5.86 -5.12 -13.45
C CYS A 355 5.44 -6.46 -14.05
N ARG A 356 4.13 -6.70 -14.18
CA ARG A 356 3.61 -7.93 -14.78
C ARG A 356 3.87 -8.00 -16.28
N ARG A 357 3.68 -6.90 -17.03
CA ARG A 357 3.91 -6.86 -18.49
C ARG A 357 5.37 -7.16 -18.83
N ILE A 358 6.31 -6.66 -18.02
CA ILE A 358 7.75 -6.76 -18.28
C ILE A 358 8.32 -8.08 -17.77
N TYR A 359 7.92 -8.52 -16.56
CA TYR A 359 8.55 -9.65 -15.86
C TYR A 359 7.67 -10.89 -15.77
N GLY A 360 6.46 -10.85 -16.33
CA GLY A 360 5.58 -12.03 -16.43
C GLY A 360 5.29 -12.66 -15.07
N ALA A 361 5.67 -13.93 -14.91
CA ALA A 361 5.44 -14.70 -13.68
C ALA A 361 6.17 -14.16 -12.46
N ASP A 362 7.28 -13.44 -12.64
CA ASP A 362 8.04 -12.81 -11.55
C ASP A 362 7.55 -11.41 -11.21
N GLY A 363 6.57 -10.89 -11.94
CA GLY A 363 6.06 -9.52 -11.81
C GLY A 363 5.64 -9.14 -10.39
N ALA A 364 5.01 -10.06 -9.64
CA ALA A 364 4.62 -9.80 -8.25
C ALA A 364 5.83 -9.67 -7.30
N VAL A 365 6.87 -10.51 -7.50
CA VAL A 365 8.12 -10.44 -6.71
C VAL A 365 8.88 -9.16 -7.05
N VAL A 366 8.97 -8.81 -8.34
CA VAL A 366 9.61 -7.55 -8.77
C VAL A 366 8.85 -6.35 -8.21
N PHE A 367 7.52 -6.36 -8.25
CA PHE A 367 6.72 -5.30 -7.63
C PHE A 367 6.99 -5.17 -6.11
N GLY A 368 7.22 -6.29 -5.42
CA GLY A 368 7.64 -6.27 -4.01
C GLY A 368 8.93 -5.47 -3.79
N TRP A 369 9.93 -5.63 -4.64
CA TRP A 369 11.18 -4.86 -4.60
C TRP A 369 11.00 -3.39 -4.98
N VAL A 370 10.17 -3.12 -5.99
CA VAL A 370 9.77 -1.76 -6.37
C VAL A 370 9.02 -1.08 -5.22
N PHE A 371 8.15 -1.82 -4.51
CA PHE A 371 7.49 -1.32 -3.31
C PHE A 371 8.47 -1.07 -2.15
N GLY A 372 9.49 -1.91 -2.00
CA GLY A 372 10.59 -1.68 -1.05
C GLY A 372 11.29 -0.35 -1.30
N SER A 373 11.57 -0.01 -2.58
CA SER A 373 12.18 1.28 -2.94
C SER A 373 11.29 2.49 -2.57
N HIS A 374 9.97 2.35 -2.64
CA HIS A 374 9.03 3.38 -2.18
C HIS A 374 9.21 3.70 -0.68
N GLN A 375 9.37 2.68 0.16
CA GLN A 375 9.57 2.89 1.60
C GLN A 375 10.94 3.54 1.90
N VAL A 376 11.97 3.17 1.15
CA VAL A 376 13.29 3.81 1.25
C VAL A 376 13.21 5.28 0.84
N GLY A 377 12.53 5.58 -0.27
CA GLY A 377 12.29 6.95 -0.73
C GLY A 377 11.52 7.79 0.29
N ALA A 378 10.48 7.21 0.90
CA ALA A 378 9.69 7.86 1.93
C ALA A 378 10.54 8.20 3.18
N ALA A 379 11.33 7.24 3.66
CA ALA A 379 12.20 7.43 4.82
C ALA A 379 13.25 8.52 4.56
N PHE A 380 13.89 8.48 3.38
CA PHE A 380 14.87 9.49 3.00
C PHE A 380 14.26 10.90 2.95
N ALA A 381 13.10 11.06 2.30
CA ALA A 381 12.47 12.36 2.14
C ALA A 381 11.95 12.92 3.47
N ALA A 382 11.45 12.07 4.38
CA ALA A 382 11.05 12.50 5.71
C ALA A 382 12.20 13.14 6.49
N VAL A 383 13.38 12.48 6.47
CA VAL A 383 14.61 13.04 7.10
C VAL A 383 15.07 14.29 6.39
N ALA A 384 15.16 14.25 5.06
CA ALA A 384 15.68 15.37 4.27
C ALA A 384 14.82 16.64 4.43
N ALA A 385 13.46 16.49 4.46
CA ALA A 385 12.56 17.61 4.68
C ALA A 385 12.67 18.20 6.10
N GLY A 386 12.84 17.35 7.12
CA GLY A 386 13.11 17.81 8.49
C GLY A 386 14.41 18.61 8.58
N LEU A 387 15.51 18.09 8.03
CA LEU A 387 16.79 18.78 7.97
C LEU A 387 16.71 20.11 7.18
N THR A 388 15.95 20.12 6.09
CA THR A 388 15.72 21.35 5.30
C THR A 388 15.07 22.44 6.18
N ARG A 389 14.02 22.08 6.92
CA ARG A 389 13.38 23.03 7.84
C ARG A 389 14.33 23.49 8.96
N ASP A 390 15.08 22.55 9.56
CA ASP A 390 15.99 22.88 10.68
C ASP A 390 17.10 23.84 10.26
N HIS A 391 17.63 23.68 9.03
CA HIS A 391 18.73 24.52 8.52
C HIS A 391 18.28 25.79 7.81
N LEU A 392 17.13 25.75 7.11
CA LEU A 392 16.65 26.86 6.28
C LEU A 392 15.45 27.59 6.88
N GLY A 393 14.87 27.08 7.96
CA GLY A 393 13.70 27.68 8.62
C GLY A 393 12.38 27.46 7.90
N ALA A 394 12.37 26.81 6.72
CA ALA A 394 11.17 26.57 5.91
C ALA A 394 11.23 25.23 5.14
N TYR A 395 10.06 24.76 4.71
CA TYR A 395 9.94 23.54 3.90
C TYR A 395 9.97 23.77 2.38
N ASP A 396 10.06 25.02 1.91
CA ASP A 396 9.89 25.39 0.50
C ASP A 396 10.79 24.58 -0.44
N LEU A 397 12.10 24.49 -0.07
CA LEU A 397 13.05 23.72 -0.88
C LEU A 397 12.68 22.22 -0.96
N ALA A 398 12.09 21.65 0.10
CA ALA A 398 11.64 20.27 0.09
C ALA A 398 10.45 20.09 -0.85
N TRP A 399 9.49 21.03 -0.88
CA TRP A 399 8.35 20.99 -1.79
C TRP A 399 8.77 21.13 -3.25
N TYR A 400 9.60 22.13 -3.57
CA TYR A 400 10.11 22.33 -4.93
C TYR A 400 10.99 21.16 -5.38
N GLY A 401 11.85 20.63 -4.48
CA GLY A 401 12.69 19.48 -4.76
C GLY A 401 11.88 18.22 -5.06
N ALA A 402 10.85 17.94 -4.25
CA ALA A 402 9.93 16.81 -4.48
C ALA A 402 9.15 16.98 -5.80
N GLY A 403 8.71 18.21 -6.10
CA GLY A 403 8.07 18.54 -7.37
C GLY A 403 8.96 18.24 -8.56
N ALA A 404 10.23 18.71 -8.52
CA ALA A 404 11.22 18.45 -9.57
C ALA A 404 11.52 16.94 -9.74
N LEU A 405 11.65 16.20 -8.63
CA LEU A 405 11.82 14.75 -8.66
C LEU A 405 10.61 14.04 -9.29
N CYS A 406 9.38 14.50 -9.00
CA CYS A 406 8.18 13.95 -9.64
C CYS A 406 8.18 14.20 -11.16
N LEU A 407 8.61 15.37 -11.64
CA LEU A 407 8.77 15.62 -13.08
C LEU A 407 9.82 14.69 -13.72
N LEU A 408 10.93 14.42 -12.99
CA LEU A 408 11.91 13.43 -13.40
C LEU A 408 11.26 12.03 -13.48
N ALA A 409 10.49 11.63 -12.47
CA ALA A 409 9.77 10.35 -12.46
C ALA A 409 8.76 10.23 -13.61
N ALA A 410 8.13 11.34 -14.02
CA ALA A 410 7.28 11.37 -15.21
C ALA A 410 8.08 11.02 -16.48
N GLY A 411 9.24 11.64 -16.68
CA GLY A 411 10.16 11.30 -17.77
C GLY A 411 10.64 9.85 -17.71
N MET A 412 11.00 9.37 -16.51
CA MET A 412 11.41 7.97 -16.29
C MET A 412 10.30 7.00 -16.69
N SER A 413 9.05 7.31 -16.36
CA SER A 413 7.89 6.46 -16.68
C SER A 413 7.66 6.32 -18.19
N ILE A 414 7.75 7.41 -18.92
CA ILE A 414 7.63 7.41 -20.39
C ILE A 414 8.80 6.67 -21.05
N ALA A 415 10.00 6.74 -20.45
CA ALA A 415 11.21 6.07 -20.94
C ALA A 415 11.21 4.53 -20.75
N ILE A 416 10.18 3.96 -20.11
CA ILE A 416 10.03 2.50 -19.98
C ILE A 416 9.67 1.91 -21.35
N VAL A 417 10.61 1.14 -21.92
CA VAL A 417 10.44 0.45 -23.20
C VAL A 417 10.14 -1.03 -22.94
N HIS A 418 9.11 -1.57 -23.60
CA HIS A 418 8.81 -3.00 -23.59
C HIS A 418 9.56 -3.71 -24.71
N SER A 419 10.07 -4.90 -24.45
CA SER A 419 10.79 -5.72 -25.45
C SER A 419 9.91 -6.20 -26.63
N ARG A 420 8.63 -5.87 -26.66
CA ARG A 420 7.69 -6.12 -27.78
C ARG A 420 7.65 -5.00 -28.83
N GLU A 421 8.33 -3.89 -28.61
CA GLU A 421 8.39 -2.77 -29.58
C GLU A 421 9.66 -2.82 -30.46
N ARG A 422 10.39 -3.98 -30.49
CA ARG A 422 11.48 -4.24 -31.44
C ARG A 422 11.15 -5.42 -32.34
#